data_a5098fcd4b204c24c72475a6a25f127a
#
_entry.id   a5098fcd4b204c24c72475a6a25f127a
#
_cell.length_a   1.000
_cell.length_b   1.000
_cell.length_c   1.000
_cell.angle_alpha   90.00
_cell.angle_beta   90.00
_cell.angle_gamma   90.00
#
_symmetry.space_group_name_H-M   'P 1'
#
loop_
_entity.id
_entity.type
_entity.pdbx_description
1 polymer ?
#
loop_
_entity_poly.entity_id
_entity_poly.type
_entity_poly.pdbx_seq_one_letter_code
_entity_poly.pdbx_strand_id
1 'polypeptide(L)'
;MHSGAPPASSDLLLLVRIAEGDLDAFQTFYDRYAGRVLAYVRQLSRNRDGEEDVVQEVFVAVWRRAASFRPDRGDPAGWLYTVTRNKLVDLWRRQGDTAAGLDDVESLSEPAVSAGERGDLRLTMHQALARVAPEQRRAIEMAYFGGFTYEETAQRLDLPVGTLKSRIRSGLKSLRIVLEGG
;
A
#
# COMPACT_ATOMS: atom_id res chain seq x y z
N MET A 1 11.30 7.09 24.84
CA MET A 1 12.24 6.98 23.69
C MET A 1 11.44 7.17 22.43
N HIS A 2 11.59 8.35 21.82
CA HIS A 2 10.85 8.71 20.59
C HIS A 2 11.45 7.93 19.42
N SER A 3 10.72 6.95 18.90
CA SER A 3 11.03 6.36 17.61
C SER A 3 10.52 7.32 16.53
N GLY A 4 11.28 8.38 16.29
CA GLY A 4 11.00 9.30 15.19
C GLY A 4 11.12 8.55 13.88
N ALA A 5 10.07 8.57 13.06
CA ALA A 5 10.17 8.13 11.68
C ALA A 5 11.32 8.92 11.03
N PRO A 6 12.26 8.26 10.33
CA PRO A 6 13.37 8.96 9.68
C PRO A 6 12.81 9.95 8.66
N PRO A 7 13.45 11.10 8.47
CA PRO A 7 12.98 12.12 7.55
C PRO A 7 12.84 11.56 6.12
N ALA A 8 11.77 11.93 5.44
CA ALA A 8 11.44 11.48 4.08
C ALA A 8 12.62 11.59 3.09
N SER A 9 13.54 12.52 3.35
CA SER A 9 14.77 12.71 2.57
C SER A 9 15.73 11.51 2.60
N SER A 10 15.73 10.69 3.67
CA SER A 10 16.63 9.54 3.76
C SER A 10 16.19 8.37 2.88
N ASP A 11 14.90 8.14 2.71
CA ASP A 11 14.38 7.06 1.87
C ASP A 11 14.50 7.36 0.39
N LEU A 12 14.37 8.62 0.01
CA LEU A 12 14.65 9.06 -1.36
C LEU A 12 16.11 8.78 -1.74
N LEU A 13 17.05 9.12 -0.87
CA LEU A 13 18.47 8.84 -1.10
C LEU A 13 18.74 7.35 -1.22
N LEU A 14 18.08 6.51 -0.40
CA LEU A 14 18.21 5.07 -0.52
C LEU A 14 17.73 4.58 -1.89
N LEU A 15 16.57 5.03 -2.37
CA LEU A 15 16.07 4.62 -3.69
C LEU A 15 16.97 5.08 -4.84
N VAL A 16 17.56 6.27 -4.77
CA VAL A 16 18.53 6.75 -5.76
C VAL A 16 19.76 5.82 -5.79
N ARG A 17 20.34 5.53 -4.64
CA ARG A 17 21.49 4.61 -4.53
C ARG A 17 21.16 3.19 -4.98
N ILE A 18 19.97 2.69 -4.65
CA ILE A 18 19.48 1.39 -5.14
C ILE A 18 19.39 1.38 -6.67
N ALA A 19 18.94 2.46 -7.28
CA ALA A 19 18.87 2.60 -8.74
C ALA A 19 20.28 2.56 -9.40
N GLU A 20 21.32 2.95 -8.66
CA GLU A 20 22.72 2.87 -9.04
C GLU A 20 23.37 1.50 -8.74
N GLY A 21 22.61 0.56 -8.16
CA GLY A 21 23.07 -0.78 -7.84
C GLY A 21 23.75 -0.93 -6.47
N ASP A 22 23.50 0.00 -5.55
CA ASP A 22 24.08 -0.04 -4.21
C ASP A 22 23.36 -1.04 -3.31
N LEU A 23 24.06 -2.12 -2.97
CA LEU A 23 23.55 -3.21 -2.12
C LEU A 23 23.37 -2.80 -0.66
N ASP A 24 24.21 -1.92 -0.12
CA ASP A 24 24.11 -1.47 1.26
C ASP A 24 22.88 -0.57 1.44
N ALA A 25 22.61 0.28 0.45
CA ALA A 25 21.38 1.07 0.41
C ALA A 25 20.13 0.16 0.31
N PHE A 26 20.20 -0.90 -0.50
CA PHE A 26 19.12 -1.88 -0.61
C PHE A 26 18.91 -2.62 0.71
N GLN A 27 19.96 -3.10 1.37
CA GLN A 27 19.86 -3.76 2.67
C GLN A 27 19.23 -2.85 3.71
N THR A 28 19.66 -1.58 3.77
CA THR A 28 19.10 -0.59 4.69
C THR A 28 17.60 -0.35 4.43
N PHE A 29 17.21 -0.28 3.17
CA PHE A 29 15.81 -0.11 2.78
C PHE A 29 14.97 -1.36 3.10
N TYR A 30 15.54 -2.54 2.85
CA TYR A 30 14.92 -3.83 3.21
C TYR A 30 14.66 -3.92 4.71
N ASP A 31 15.67 -3.70 5.54
CA ASP A 31 15.56 -3.81 7.01
C ASP A 31 14.52 -2.83 7.58
N ARG A 32 14.39 -1.67 6.97
CA ARG A 32 13.42 -0.65 7.36
C ARG A 32 11.98 -1.03 7.03
N TYR A 33 11.77 -1.70 5.90
CA TYR A 33 10.43 -1.87 5.35
C TYR A 33 9.92 -3.31 5.32
N ALA A 34 10.77 -4.34 5.39
CA ALA A 34 10.36 -5.74 5.23
C ALA A 34 9.25 -6.14 6.21
N GLY A 35 9.39 -5.80 7.49
CA GLY A 35 8.37 -6.09 8.51
C GLY A 35 7.04 -5.38 8.23
N ARG A 36 7.07 -4.15 7.73
CA ARG A 36 5.87 -3.37 7.39
C ARG A 36 5.18 -3.93 6.13
N VAL A 37 5.98 -4.29 5.12
CA VAL A 37 5.48 -4.94 3.90
C VAL A 37 4.85 -6.29 4.24
N LEU A 38 5.50 -7.10 5.09
CA LEU A 38 4.95 -8.38 5.54
C LEU A 38 3.62 -8.19 6.28
N ALA A 39 3.54 -7.21 7.18
CA ALA A 39 2.29 -6.90 7.89
C ALA A 39 1.18 -6.47 6.92
N TYR A 40 1.51 -5.70 5.89
CA TYR A 40 0.57 -5.28 4.85
C TYR A 40 0.13 -6.46 3.98
N VAL A 41 1.07 -7.31 3.56
CA VAL A 41 0.77 -8.55 2.82
C VAL A 41 -0.19 -9.42 3.62
N ARG A 42 0.10 -9.68 4.90
CA ARG A 42 -0.75 -10.47 5.81
C ARG A 42 -2.15 -9.91 5.98
N GLN A 43 -2.27 -8.59 5.94
CA GLN A 43 -3.58 -7.95 6.05
C GLN A 43 -4.44 -8.18 4.82
N LEU A 44 -3.83 -8.28 3.64
CA LEU A 44 -4.52 -8.42 2.36
C LEU A 44 -4.62 -9.89 1.91
N SER A 45 -3.73 -10.77 2.36
CA SER A 45 -3.74 -12.19 2.01
C SER A 45 -4.88 -12.92 2.72
N ARG A 46 -5.68 -13.64 1.96
CA ARG A 46 -6.70 -14.57 2.50
C ARG A 46 -6.08 -15.91 2.91
N ASN A 47 -5.02 -16.32 2.23
CA ASN A 47 -4.26 -17.51 2.54
C ASN A 47 -2.90 -17.12 3.12
N ARG A 48 -2.51 -17.74 4.25
CA ARG A 48 -1.28 -17.39 4.98
C ARG A 48 -0.02 -18.06 4.43
N ASP A 49 -0.15 -18.87 3.38
CA ASP A 49 0.97 -19.59 2.78
C ASP A 49 1.62 -18.71 1.69
N GLY A 50 2.94 -18.56 1.76
CA GLY A 50 3.73 -17.83 0.76
C GLY A 50 3.85 -16.32 0.96
N GLU A 51 3.46 -15.78 2.12
CA GLU A 51 3.56 -14.34 2.41
C GLU A 51 5.01 -13.83 2.33
N GLU A 52 5.97 -14.64 2.79
CA GLU A 52 7.40 -14.30 2.74
C GLU A 52 7.92 -14.29 1.30
N ASP A 53 7.45 -15.20 0.45
CA ASP A 53 7.79 -15.22 -0.97
C ASP A 53 7.28 -13.95 -1.67
N VAL A 54 6.08 -13.49 -1.31
CA VAL A 54 5.56 -12.21 -1.80
C VAL A 54 6.44 -11.05 -1.39
N VAL A 55 6.89 -11.01 -0.13
CA VAL A 55 7.82 -9.98 0.36
C VAL A 55 9.13 -10.02 -0.44
N GLN A 56 9.70 -11.19 -0.68
CA GLN A 56 10.91 -11.33 -1.51
C GLN A 56 10.67 -10.81 -2.92
N GLU A 57 9.56 -11.20 -3.58
CA GLU A 57 9.23 -10.71 -4.92
C GLU A 57 9.03 -9.18 -4.97
N VAL A 58 8.47 -8.60 -3.92
CA VAL A 58 8.33 -7.14 -3.78
C VAL A 58 9.70 -6.48 -3.78
N PHE A 59 10.64 -6.96 -2.96
CA PHE A 59 11.97 -6.35 -2.87
C PHE A 59 12.82 -6.61 -4.12
N VAL A 60 12.66 -7.75 -4.79
CA VAL A 60 13.22 -7.96 -6.13
C VAL A 60 12.66 -6.93 -7.13
N ALA A 61 11.37 -6.63 -7.06
CA ALA A 61 10.78 -5.59 -7.90
C ALA A 61 11.27 -4.18 -7.54
N VAL A 62 11.49 -3.89 -6.25
CA VAL A 62 12.13 -2.64 -5.79
C VAL A 62 13.51 -2.50 -6.41
N TRP A 63 14.37 -3.50 -6.29
CA TRP A 63 15.69 -3.51 -6.88
C TRP A 63 15.69 -3.21 -8.38
N ARG A 64 14.80 -3.87 -9.12
CA ARG A 64 14.70 -3.72 -10.57
C ARG A 64 14.09 -2.41 -11.03
N ARG A 65 13.25 -1.78 -10.19
CA ARG A 65 12.42 -0.64 -10.58
C ARG A 65 12.74 0.65 -9.83
N ALA A 66 13.74 0.67 -8.95
CA ALA A 66 14.11 1.87 -8.20
C ALA A 66 14.35 3.09 -9.11
N ALA A 67 14.99 2.89 -10.27
CA ALA A 67 15.21 3.92 -11.28
C ALA A 67 13.90 4.50 -11.88
N SER A 68 12.78 3.81 -11.75
CA SER A 68 11.47 4.29 -12.22
C SER A 68 10.73 5.15 -11.20
N PHE A 69 11.23 5.24 -9.98
CA PHE A 69 10.64 6.08 -8.94
C PHE A 69 10.68 7.55 -9.36
N ARG A 70 9.59 8.26 -9.11
CA ARG A 70 9.42 9.68 -9.45
C ARG A 70 9.05 10.47 -8.19
N PRO A 71 9.98 11.27 -7.64
CA PRO A 71 9.74 12.06 -6.42
C PRO A 71 8.59 13.06 -6.55
N ASP A 72 8.34 13.55 -7.77
CA ASP A 72 7.22 14.46 -8.08
C ASP A 72 5.84 13.78 -8.00
N ARG A 73 5.81 12.45 -7.97
CA ARG A 73 4.57 11.64 -7.96
C ARG A 73 4.22 11.05 -6.60
N GLY A 74 5.09 11.19 -5.60
CA GLY A 74 4.84 10.69 -4.27
C GLY A 74 6.12 10.38 -3.49
N ASP A 75 5.94 9.86 -2.30
CA ASP A 75 7.04 9.47 -1.42
C ASP A 75 7.46 7.99 -1.63
N PRO A 76 8.68 7.62 -1.22
CA PRO A 76 9.19 6.25 -1.35
C PRO A 76 8.33 5.16 -0.73
N ALA A 77 7.74 5.43 0.44
CA ALA A 77 6.90 4.46 1.12
C ALA A 77 5.60 4.19 0.34
N GLY A 78 4.93 5.25 -0.14
CA GLY A 78 3.73 5.14 -0.96
C GLY A 78 4.00 4.37 -2.27
N TRP A 79 5.16 4.60 -2.89
CA TRP A 79 5.58 3.85 -4.06
C TRP A 79 5.82 2.37 -3.74
N LEU A 80 6.49 2.06 -2.62
CA LEU A 80 6.72 0.68 -2.18
C LEU A 80 5.40 -0.08 -1.96
N TYR A 81 4.43 0.54 -1.27
CA TYR A 81 3.11 -0.07 -1.08
C TYR A 81 2.35 -0.27 -2.39
N THR A 82 2.53 0.61 -3.37
CA THR A 82 2.00 0.42 -4.73
C THR A 82 2.64 -0.79 -5.42
N VAL A 83 3.96 -0.96 -5.30
CA VAL A 83 4.68 -2.13 -5.81
C VAL A 83 4.18 -3.40 -5.13
N THR A 84 4.04 -3.39 -3.81
CA THR A 84 3.55 -4.52 -3.01
C THR A 84 2.15 -4.94 -3.46
N ARG A 85 1.24 -3.98 -3.55
CA ARG A 85 -0.12 -4.24 -4.00
C ARG A 85 -0.19 -4.84 -5.40
N ASN A 86 0.55 -4.29 -6.34
CA ASN A 86 0.57 -4.82 -7.71
C ASN A 86 1.07 -6.26 -7.74
N LYS A 87 2.07 -6.60 -6.91
CA LYS A 87 2.54 -7.98 -6.77
C LYS A 87 1.49 -8.92 -6.20
N LEU A 88 0.75 -8.50 -5.18
CA LEU A 88 -0.37 -9.26 -4.63
C LEU A 88 -1.47 -9.50 -5.66
N VAL A 89 -1.87 -8.48 -6.40
CA VAL A 89 -2.88 -8.60 -7.46
C VAL A 89 -2.41 -9.58 -8.56
N ASP A 90 -1.16 -9.50 -8.98
CA ASP A 90 -0.57 -10.42 -9.96
C ASP A 90 -0.58 -11.87 -9.45
N LEU A 91 -0.31 -12.07 -8.15
CA LEU A 91 -0.31 -13.38 -7.51
C LEU A 91 -1.73 -13.98 -7.49
N TRP A 92 -2.72 -13.23 -7.03
CA TRP A 92 -4.13 -13.68 -6.99
C TRP A 92 -4.65 -14.07 -8.37
N ARG A 93 -4.30 -13.31 -9.39
CA ARG A 93 -4.66 -13.64 -10.78
C ARG A 93 -4.05 -14.97 -11.25
N ARG A 94 -2.80 -15.26 -10.86
CA ARG A 94 -2.14 -16.52 -11.21
C ARG A 94 -2.76 -17.72 -10.49
N GLN A 95 -3.26 -17.52 -9.28
CA GLN A 95 -3.91 -18.57 -8.48
C GLN A 95 -5.36 -18.83 -8.89
N GLY A 96 -5.87 -18.11 -9.90
CA GLY A 96 -7.27 -18.22 -10.33
C GLY A 96 -8.25 -17.60 -9.34
N ASP A 97 -7.75 -16.98 -8.30
CA ASP A 97 -8.53 -16.18 -7.37
C ASP A 97 -8.94 -14.89 -8.11
N THR A 98 -9.97 -15.01 -8.94
CA THR A 98 -10.65 -13.82 -9.42
C THR A 98 -11.05 -13.02 -8.20
N ALA A 99 -10.91 -11.71 -8.29
CA ALA A 99 -11.35 -10.74 -7.28
C ALA A 99 -12.88 -10.78 -6.99
N ALA A 100 -13.43 -11.99 -7.00
CA ALA A 100 -14.81 -12.36 -6.73
C ALA A 100 -15.06 -12.47 -5.21
N GLY A 101 -14.74 -11.41 -4.50
CA GLY A 101 -14.94 -11.34 -3.05
C GLY A 101 -15.20 -9.92 -2.61
N LEU A 102 -15.70 -9.07 -3.51
CA LEU A 102 -15.93 -7.66 -3.25
C LEU A 102 -17.36 -7.31 -2.87
N ASP A 103 -18.27 -8.26 -2.92
CA ASP A 103 -19.57 -8.10 -2.27
C ASP A 103 -19.44 -8.12 -0.73
N ASP A 104 -18.26 -8.55 -0.21
CA ASP A 104 -17.92 -8.62 1.22
C ASP A 104 -16.99 -7.51 1.71
N VAL A 105 -16.90 -6.35 1.05
CA VAL A 105 -16.23 -5.17 1.63
C VAL A 105 -16.97 -4.68 2.90
N GLU A 106 -18.22 -5.06 3.04
CA GLU A 106 -18.99 -4.89 4.29
C GLU A 106 -18.56 -5.89 5.39
N SER A 107 -17.86 -6.97 5.05
CA SER A 107 -17.41 -8.03 5.96
C SER A 107 -15.90 -8.00 6.27
N LEU A 108 -15.23 -6.88 6.13
CA LEU A 108 -13.90 -6.66 6.73
C LEU A 108 -14.00 -6.38 8.25
N SER A 109 -15.10 -6.78 8.86
CA SER A 109 -15.28 -6.95 10.27
C SER A 109 -14.80 -8.35 10.65
N GLU A 110 -13.59 -8.43 11.07
CA GLU A 110 -12.84 -9.42 11.84
C GLU A 110 -11.68 -10.11 11.11
N PRO A 111 -10.46 -9.74 11.48
CA PRO A 111 -9.44 -10.73 11.70
C PRO A 111 -9.15 -10.80 13.21
N ALA A 112 -9.32 -11.99 13.76
CA ALA A 112 -8.77 -12.33 15.06
C ALA A 112 -7.25 -12.13 15.06
N VAL A 113 -6.79 -10.99 15.53
CA VAL A 113 -5.38 -10.75 15.90
C VAL A 113 -5.36 -9.97 17.19
N SER A 114 -4.75 -10.61 18.18
CA SER A 114 -4.41 -10.15 19.53
C SER A 114 -4.57 -8.63 19.74
N ALA A 115 -5.51 -8.32 20.64
CA ALA A 115 -5.84 -7.02 21.15
C ALA A 115 -4.61 -6.31 21.73
N GLY A 116 -4.40 -5.08 21.34
CA GLY A 116 -3.50 -4.16 21.99
C GLY A 116 -3.36 -2.88 21.18
N GLU A 117 -2.45 -2.84 20.27
CA GLU A 117 -2.11 -1.59 19.54
C GLU A 117 -2.65 -1.53 18.12
N ARG A 118 -3.05 -2.68 17.54
CA ARG A 118 -3.51 -2.76 16.14
C ARG A 118 -5.00 -2.46 15.95
N GLY A 119 -5.79 -2.69 16.98
CA GLY A 119 -7.22 -2.36 16.99
C GLY A 119 -7.46 -0.86 16.92
N ASP A 120 -6.72 -0.10 17.70
CA ASP A 120 -6.82 1.36 17.71
C ASP A 120 -6.40 1.99 16.39
N LEU A 121 -5.35 1.47 15.73
CA LEU A 121 -4.88 1.98 14.45
C LEU A 121 -5.88 1.71 13.31
N ARG A 122 -6.54 0.55 13.32
CA ARG A 122 -7.59 0.20 12.34
C ARG A 122 -8.84 1.04 12.54
N LEU A 123 -9.29 1.20 13.77
CA LEU A 123 -10.43 2.04 14.11
C LEU A 123 -10.16 3.49 13.71
N THR A 124 -8.95 3.97 13.98
CA THR A 124 -8.49 5.30 13.58
C THR A 124 -8.45 5.47 12.06
N MET A 125 -7.99 4.47 11.32
CA MET A 125 -7.94 4.49 9.85
C MET A 125 -9.35 4.50 9.24
N HIS A 126 -10.26 3.66 9.73
CA HIS A 126 -11.66 3.64 9.29
C HIS A 126 -12.37 4.97 9.58
N GLN A 127 -12.16 5.51 10.78
CA GLN A 127 -12.71 6.82 11.16
C GLN A 127 -12.12 7.96 10.32
N ALA A 128 -10.82 7.89 10.01
CA ALA A 128 -10.16 8.87 9.17
C ALA A 128 -10.66 8.78 7.71
N LEU A 129 -10.84 7.58 7.16
CA LEU A 129 -11.41 7.36 5.84
C LEU A 129 -12.86 7.86 5.76
N ALA A 130 -13.64 7.72 6.83
CA ALA A 130 -15.01 8.24 6.89
C ALA A 130 -15.09 9.77 6.75
N ARG A 131 -14.00 10.48 7.08
CA ARG A 131 -13.89 11.95 6.93
C ARG A 131 -13.39 12.39 5.55
N VAL A 132 -12.96 11.47 4.71
CA VAL A 132 -12.57 11.74 3.31
C VAL A 132 -13.83 11.79 2.44
N ALA A 133 -13.83 12.64 1.41
CA ALA A 133 -14.95 12.75 0.48
C ALA A 133 -15.33 11.37 -0.09
N PRO A 134 -16.64 11.03 -0.18
CA PRO A 134 -17.09 9.67 -0.51
C PRO A 134 -16.48 9.10 -1.79
N GLU A 135 -16.35 9.92 -2.82
CA GLU A 135 -15.77 9.50 -4.10
C GLU A 135 -14.26 9.19 -4.00
N GLN A 136 -13.54 9.95 -3.19
CA GLN A 136 -12.13 9.76 -2.93
C GLN A 136 -11.92 8.51 -2.04
N ARG A 137 -12.76 8.37 -1.01
CA ARG A 137 -12.75 7.19 -0.14
C ARG A 137 -12.98 5.92 -0.93
N ARG A 138 -14.04 5.87 -1.74
CA ARG A 138 -14.36 4.71 -2.58
C ARG A 138 -13.22 4.36 -3.55
N ALA A 139 -12.58 5.38 -4.14
CA ALA A 139 -11.41 5.17 -5.00
C ALA A 139 -10.22 4.57 -4.23
N ILE A 140 -9.97 5.04 -3.00
CA ILE A 140 -8.92 4.50 -2.13
C ILE A 140 -9.27 3.07 -1.70
N GLU A 141 -10.48 2.83 -1.22
CA GLU A 141 -10.93 1.51 -0.76
C GLU A 141 -10.79 0.47 -1.85
N MET A 142 -11.31 0.74 -3.05
CA MET A 142 -11.20 -0.19 -4.18
C MET A 142 -9.74 -0.38 -4.64
N ALA A 143 -8.96 0.70 -4.69
CA ALA A 143 -7.60 0.64 -5.16
C ALA A 143 -6.62 0.01 -4.17
N TYR A 144 -6.80 0.16 -2.87
CA TYR A 144 -5.85 -0.31 -1.84
C TYR A 144 -6.33 -1.52 -1.05
N PHE A 145 -7.62 -1.69 -0.88
CA PHE A 145 -8.19 -2.80 -0.10
C PHE A 145 -8.99 -3.79 -0.96
N GLY A 146 -9.47 -3.36 -2.12
CA GLY A 146 -10.29 -4.17 -3.02
C GLY A 146 -9.51 -5.11 -3.95
N GLY A 147 -8.18 -5.11 -3.93
CA GLY A 147 -7.35 -5.98 -4.79
C GLY A 147 -7.41 -5.69 -6.29
N PHE A 148 -7.97 -4.53 -6.71
CA PHE A 148 -8.04 -4.16 -8.14
C PHE A 148 -6.84 -3.33 -8.57
N THR A 149 -6.42 -3.47 -9.82
CA THR A 149 -5.50 -2.52 -10.47
C THR A 149 -6.18 -1.16 -10.61
N TYR A 150 -5.39 -0.12 -10.91
CA TYR A 150 -5.97 1.20 -11.18
C TYR A 150 -6.84 1.19 -12.43
N GLU A 151 -6.48 0.42 -13.44
CA GLU A 151 -7.27 0.24 -14.66
C GLU A 151 -8.63 -0.40 -14.36
N GLU A 152 -8.65 -1.48 -13.59
CA GLU A 152 -9.89 -2.16 -13.17
C GLU A 152 -10.73 -1.29 -12.23
N THR A 153 -10.08 -0.59 -11.30
CA THR A 153 -10.77 0.35 -10.41
C THR A 153 -11.43 1.47 -11.23
N ALA A 154 -10.70 2.02 -12.21
CA ALA A 154 -11.22 3.06 -13.10
C ALA A 154 -12.41 2.56 -13.91
N GLN A 155 -12.32 1.36 -14.46
CA GLN A 155 -13.41 0.73 -15.20
C GLN A 155 -14.65 0.50 -14.33
N ARG A 156 -14.47 -0.01 -13.10
CA ARG A 156 -15.58 -0.27 -12.17
C ARG A 156 -16.26 1.00 -11.64
N LEU A 157 -15.51 2.09 -11.56
CA LEU A 157 -16.01 3.40 -11.15
C LEU A 157 -16.47 4.26 -12.34
N ASP A 158 -16.39 3.71 -13.56
CA ASP A 158 -16.70 4.43 -14.81
C ASP A 158 -15.96 5.76 -14.91
N LEU A 159 -14.64 5.70 -14.74
CA LEU A 159 -13.76 6.88 -14.72
C LEU A 159 -12.54 6.65 -15.62
N PRO A 160 -12.04 7.72 -16.26
CA PRO A 160 -10.71 7.69 -16.85
C PRO A 160 -9.66 7.38 -15.78
N VAL A 161 -8.64 6.58 -16.12
CA VAL A 161 -7.54 6.20 -15.20
C VAL A 161 -6.83 7.44 -14.62
N GLY A 162 -6.69 8.50 -15.42
CA GLY A 162 -6.12 9.77 -14.98
C GLY A 162 -6.96 10.44 -13.87
N THR A 163 -8.29 10.42 -14.01
CA THR A 163 -9.24 10.93 -13.02
C THR A 163 -9.19 10.10 -11.73
N LEU A 164 -9.14 8.77 -11.84
CA LEU A 164 -8.98 7.89 -10.70
C LEU A 164 -7.69 8.22 -9.92
N LYS A 165 -6.56 8.32 -10.62
CA LYS A 165 -5.25 8.66 -10.00
C LYS A 165 -5.30 10.01 -9.28
N SER A 166 -5.99 10.99 -9.86
CA SER A 166 -6.20 12.32 -9.25
C SER A 166 -7.07 12.21 -7.98
N ARG A 167 -8.19 11.47 -8.03
CA ARG A 167 -9.06 11.24 -6.87
C ARG A 167 -8.33 10.54 -5.73
N ILE A 168 -7.57 9.48 -6.03
CA ILE A 168 -6.75 8.77 -5.04
C ILE A 168 -5.73 9.73 -4.41
N ARG A 169 -4.99 10.49 -5.22
CA ARG A 169 -4.00 11.45 -4.71
C ARG A 169 -4.63 12.48 -3.77
N SER A 170 -5.74 13.07 -4.18
CA SER A 170 -6.47 14.06 -3.36
C SER A 170 -7.01 13.43 -2.08
N GLY A 171 -7.55 12.21 -2.17
CA GLY A 171 -8.07 11.47 -1.02
C GLY A 171 -6.99 11.10 -0.01
N LEU A 172 -5.82 10.64 -0.47
CA LEU A 172 -4.68 10.35 0.40
C LEU A 172 -4.15 11.62 1.08
N LYS A 173 -4.15 12.76 0.38
CA LYS A 173 -3.80 14.05 0.98
C LYS A 173 -4.79 14.44 2.09
N SER A 174 -6.09 14.30 1.85
CA SER A 174 -7.14 14.56 2.84
C SER A 174 -7.02 13.61 4.04
N LEU A 175 -6.78 12.33 3.79
CA LEU A 175 -6.58 11.32 4.82
C LEU A 175 -5.39 11.67 5.72
N ARG A 176 -4.29 12.09 5.13
CA ARG A 176 -3.10 12.52 5.88
C ARG A 176 -3.42 13.69 6.82
N ILE A 177 -4.12 14.72 6.33
CA ILE A 177 -4.53 15.87 7.14
C ILE A 177 -5.39 15.42 8.32
N VAL A 178 -6.34 14.50 8.10
CA VAL A 178 -7.20 13.96 9.16
C VAL A 178 -6.39 13.20 10.22
N LEU A 179 -5.38 12.43 9.80
CA LEU A 179 -4.54 11.64 10.70
C LEU A 179 -3.50 12.49 11.46
N GLU A 180 -3.04 13.60 10.88
CA GLU A 180 -2.08 14.51 11.52
C GLU A 180 -2.77 15.56 12.40
N GLY A 181 -4.07 15.79 12.24
CA GLY A 181 -4.85 16.80 12.95
C GLY A 181 -5.76 16.24 14.06
N GLY A 182 -5.72 14.96 14.32
CA GLY A 182 -6.39 14.29 15.45
C GLY A 182 -5.41 13.85 16.50
#